data_f847d3a48accc06774cf9e0df8d6bc3e
#
_entry.id   f847d3a48accc06774cf9e0df8d6bc3e
#
_cell.length_a   1.000
_cell.length_b   1.000
_cell.length_c   1.000
_cell.angle_alpha   90.00
_cell.angle_beta   90.00
_cell.angle_gamma   90.00
#
_symmetry.space_group_name_H-M   'P 1'
#
loop_
_entity.id
_entity.type
_entity.pdbx_description
1 polymer ?
#
loop_
_entity_poly.entity_id
_entity_poly.type
_entity_poly.pdbx_seq_one_letter_code
_entity_poly.pdbx_strand_id
1 'polypeptide(L)'
;MDSEVSRNFLDYRDLSDGECHGRIKSAKSQLGDDLVILGHHYQRADVYQHADLRGDSLKLSRLASETDSEHIIFCGVHFMAEVADIMSKPSQKALLPDLAAGCSMADMANLSKVNRAWSELEIVLGDEMSITPITYINSAADLKAFCGERDGIVCTLSLIHI
;
A
#
# COMPACT_ATOMS: atom_id res chain seq x y z
N MET A 1 -11.40 -29.80 10.75
CA MET A 1 -10.48 -29.75 9.60
C MET A 1 -11.30 -29.19 8.45
N ASP A 2 -11.47 -27.88 8.45
CA ASP A 2 -12.23 -27.19 7.40
C ASP A 2 -11.31 -27.09 6.17
N SER A 3 -11.80 -27.64 5.05
CA SER A 3 -11.14 -27.51 3.77
C SER A 3 -11.07 -26.03 3.40
N GLU A 4 -9.86 -25.44 3.36
CA GLU A 4 -9.62 -24.17 2.70
C GLU A 4 -10.14 -24.27 1.27
N VAL A 5 -11.32 -23.71 1.04
CA VAL A 5 -11.82 -23.50 -0.30
C VAL A 5 -11.04 -22.34 -0.88
N SER A 6 -9.90 -22.63 -1.50
CA SER A 6 -9.22 -21.67 -2.36
C SER A 6 -10.17 -21.24 -3.48
N ARG A 7 -10.88 -20.14 -3.27
CA ARG A 7 -11.75 -19.57 -4.30
C ARG A 7 -10.86 -18.84 -5.30
N ASN A 8 -10.85 -19.35 -6.53
CA ASN A 8 -10.10 -18.73 -7.63
C ASN A 8 -10.83 -17.44 -8.07
N PHE A 9 -10.09 -16.41 -8.48
CA PHE A 9 -10.61 -15.19 -9.10
C PHE A 9 -11.62 -15.49 -10.24
N LEU A 10 -11.43 -16.58 -10.98
CA LEU A 10 -12.33 -17.04 -12.04
C LEU A 10 -13.77 -17.29 -11.55
N ASP A 11 -13.96 -17.62 -10.26
CA ASP A 11 -15.29 -17.88 -9.68
C ASP A 11 -16.14 -16.59 -9.56
N TYR A 12 -15.51 -15.43 -9.69
CA TYR A 12 -16.14 -14.12 -9.58
C TYR A 12 -16.29 -13.38 -10.90
N ARG A 13 -15.59 -13.84 -11.94
CA ARG A 13 -15.48 -13.14 -13.23
C ARG A 13 -16.82 -12.93 -13.93
N ASP A 14 -17.72 -13.89 -13.79
CA ASP A 14 -19.00 -13.91 -14.50
C ASP A 14 -20.16 -13.34 -13.64
N LEU A 15 -19.83 -12.77 -12.46
CA LEU A 15 -20.82 -12.10 -11.61
C LEU A 15 -21.16 -10.72 -12.15
N SER A 16 -22.43 -10.36 -12.07
CA SER A 16 -22.85 -8.97 -12.30
C SER A 16 -22.38 -8.04 -11.17
N ASP A 17 -22.28 -6.74 -11.47
CA ASP A 17 -21.91 -5.73 -10.47
C ASP A 17 -22.85 -5.78 -9.25
N GLY A 18 -24.17 -6.00 -9.48
CA GLY A 18 -25.16 -6.13 -8.40
C GLY A 18 -24.89 -7.33 -7.49
N GLU A 19 -24.49 -8.47 -8.05
CA GLU A 19 -24.11 -9.65 -7.25
C GLU A 19 -22.82 -9.40 -6.47
N CYS A 20 -21.82 -8.75 -7.10
CA CYS A 20 -20.59 -8.37 -6.41
C CYS A 20 -20.89 -7.43 -5.22
N HIS A 21 -21.69 -6.40 -5.44
CA HIS A 21 -22.10 -5.48 -4.38
C HIS A 21 -22.84 -6.17 -3.24
N GLY A 22 -23.75 -7.09 -3.58
CA GLY A 22 -24.49 -7.90 -2.59
C GLY A 22 -23.56 -8.75 -1.73
N ARG A 23 -22.58 -9.43 -2.37
CA ARG A 23 -21.60 -10.27 -1.66
C ARG A 23 -20.67 -9.47 -0.77
N ILE A 24 -20.18 -8.31 -1.24
CA ILE A 24 -19.32 -7.41 -0.44
C ILE A 24 -20.09 -6.93 0.80
N LYS A 25 -21.32 -6.47 0.63
CA LYS A 25 -22.16 -6.04 1.76
C LYS A 25 -22.40 -7.16 2.76
N SER A 26 -22.67 -8.38 2.27
CA SER A 26 -22.86 -9.56 3.13
C SER A 26 -21.59 -9.89 3.91
N ALA A 27 -20.42 -9.90 3.26
CA ALA A 27 -19.13 -10.17 3.91
C ALA A 27 -18.81 -9.10 4.98
N LYS A 28 -19.02 -7.82 4.66
CA LYS A 28 -18.86 -6.73 5.65
C LYS A 28 -19.75 -6.91 6.86
N SER A 29 -21.02 -7.28 6.65
CA SER A 29 -21.95 -7.51 7.75
C SER A 29 -21.57 -8.72 8.62
N GLN A 30 -20.95 -9.75 8.02
CA GLN A 30 -20.50 -10.94 8.75
C GLN A 30 -19.23 -10.69 9.56
N LEU A 31 -18.28 -9.93 9.01
CA LEU A 31 -17.00 -9.63 9.64
C LEU A 31 -17.09 -8.47 10.64
N GLY A 32 -18.05 -7.57 10.44
CA GLY A 32 -18.28 -6.46 11.37
C GLY A 32 -17.03 -5.62 11.60
N ASP A 33 -16.66 -5.43 12.85
CA ASP A 33 -15.51 -4.61 13.27
C ASP A 33 -14.15 -5.26 12.98
N ASP A 34 -14.13 -6.57 12.66
CA ASP A 34 -12.89 -7.26 12.28
C ASP A 34 -12.40 -6.89 10.87
N LEU A 35 -13.21 -6.15 10.10
CA LEU A 35 -12.90 -5.73 8.74
C LEU A 35 -12.98 -4.22 8.57
N VAL A 36 -11.95 -3.62 7.97
CA VAL A 36 -11.99 -2.26 7.45
C VAL A 36 -11.58 -2.23 5.98
N ILE A 37 -12.30 -1.49 5.16
CA ILE A 37 -11.97 -1.27 3.75
C ILE A 37 -11.48 0.16 3.57
N LEU A 38 -10.22 0.32 3.16
CA LEU A 38 -9.59 1.59 2.84
C LEU A 38 -9.70 1.83 1.32
N GLY A 39 -10.27 2.96 0.91
CA GLY A 39 -10.43 3.31 -0.50
C GLY A 39 -9.66 4.56 -0.88
N HIS A 40 -8.68 4.41 -1.79
CA HIS A 40 -7.99 5.55 -2.37
C HIS A 40 -8.93 6.36 -3.28
N HIS A 41 -8.84 7.67 -3.25
CA HIS A 41 -9.80 8.56 -3.91
C HIS A 41 -9.84 8.45 -5.45
N TYR A 42 -8.87 7.81 -6.09
CA TYR A 42 -8.90 7.56 -7.54
C TYR A 42 -9.62 6.25 -7.92
N GLN A 43 -10.06 5.46 -6.94
CA GLN A 43 -10.80 4.22 -7.25
C GLN A 43 -12.11 4.51 -7.97
N ARG A 44 -12.54 3.57 -8.81
CA ARG A 44 -13.85 3.64 -9.47
C ARG A 44 -14.96 3.73 -8.42
N ALA A 45 -16.02 4.44 -8.76
CA ALA A 45 -17.16 4.63 -7.84
C ALA A 45 -17.71 3.31 -7.30
N ASP A 46 -17.75 2.26 -8.15
CA ASP A 46 -18.23 0.93 -7.81
C ASP A 46 -17.42 0.25 -6.69
N VAL A 47 -16.12 0.51 -6.63
CA VAL A 47 -15.24 0.06 -5.56
C VAL A 47 -15.30 1.02 -4.37
N TYR A 48 -15.21 2.31 -4.63
CA TYR A 48 -15.10 3.37 -3.64
C TYR A 48 -16.31 3.45 -2.70
N GLN A 49 -17.52 3.10 -3.19
CA GLN A 49 -18.72 3.07 -2.39
C GLN A 49 -18.65 2.12 -1.20
N HIS A 50 -17.83 1.06 -1.27
CA HIS A 50 -17.66 0.07 -0.21
C HIS A 50 -16.62 0.45 0.84
N ALA A 51 -15.82 1.49 0.58
CA ALA A 51 -14.78 1.93 1.49
C ALA A 51 -15.38 2.55 2.76
N ASP A 52 -14.87 2.12 3.91
CA ASP A 52 -15.17 2.65 5.22
C ASP A 52 -14.40 3.94 5.48
N LEU A 53 -13.11 3.92 5.12
CA LEU A 53 -12.22 5.05 5.24
C LEU A 53 -11.69 5.46 3.87
N ARG A 54 -11.55 6.77 3.65
CA ARG A 54 -11.26 7.36 2.33
C ARG A 54 -10.19 8.43 2.43
N GLY A 55 -9.29 8.47 1.44
CA GLY A 55 -8.23 9.46 1.41
C GLY A 55 -7.18 9.26 0.33
N ASP A 56 -6.09 10.01 0.48
CA ASP A 56 -4.84 9.81 -0.25
C ASP A 56 -3.96 8.72 0.41
N SER A 57 -2.84 8.41 -0.22
CA SER A 57 -1.94 7.34 0.21
C SER A 57 -1.45 7.49 1.66
N LEU A 58 -1.01 8.69 2.05
CA LEU A 58 -0.48 8.93 3.39
C LEU A 58 -1.57 8.89 4.45
N LYS A 59 -2.71 9.53 4.16
CA LYS A 59 -3.86 9.53 5.07
C LYS A 59 -4.36 8.11 5.32
N LEU A 60 -4.52 7.31 4.27
CA LEU A 60 -4.98 5.93 4.40
C LEU A 60 -4.00 5.05 5.17
N SER A 61 -2.69 5.22 4.96
CA SER A 61 -1.68 4.47 5.72
C SER A 61 -1.73 4.81 7.22
N ARG A 62 -1.95 6.08 7.58
CA ARG A 62 -2.16 6.49 8.97
C ARG A 62 -3.43 5.88 9.56
N LEU A 63 -4.53 5.96 8.83
CA LEU A 63 -5.80 5.37 9.26
C LEU A 63 -5.69 3.84 9.43
N ALA A 64 -4.89 3.16 8.59
CA ALA A 64 -4.60 1.75 8.76
C ALA A 64 -3.93 1.44 10.10
N SER A 65 -2.99 2.29 10.55
CA SER A 65 -2.33 2.12 11.85
C SER A 65 -3.20 2.42 13.06
N GLU A 66 -4.27 3.19 12.87
CA GLU A 66 -5.20 3.63 13.93
C GLU A 66 -6.38 2.67 14.13
N THR A 67 -6.67 1.81 13.16
CA THR A 67 -7.78 0.83 13.27
C THR A 67 -7.39 -0.36 14.15
N ASP A 68 -8.40 -0.97 14.76
CA ASP A 68 -8.26 -2.22 15.52
C ASP A 68 -8.71 -3.46 14.72
N SER A 69 -9.24 -3.29 13.53
CA SER A 69 -9.70 -4.39 12.67
C SER A 69 -8.57 -5.35 12.32
N GLU A 70 -8.83 -6.66 12.40
CA GLU A 70 -7.85 -7.69 12.05
C GLU A 70 -7.52 -7.67 10.54
N HIS A 71 -8.53 -7.41 9.70
CA HIS A 71 -8.41 -7.42 8.25
C HIS A 71 -8.54 -6.01 7.68
N ILE A 72 -7.50 -5.56 7.00
CA ILE A 72 -7.43 -4.25 6.36
C ILE A 72 -7.40 -4.47 4.84
N ILE A 73 -8.53 -4.32 4.15
CA ILE A 73 -8.56 -4.37 2.68
C ILE A 73 -8.17 -3.01 2.14
N PHE A 74 -7.07 -2.96 1.37
CA PHE A 74 -6.60 -1.73 0.77
C PHE A 74 -6.98 -1.66 -0.71
N CYS A 75 -8.01 -0.89 -1.05
CA CYS A 75 -8.37 -0.60 -2.43
C CYS A 75 -7.51 0.55 -2.96
N GLY A 76 -6.34 0.20 -3.45
CA GLY A 76 -5.30 1.09 -3.96
C GLY A 76 -4.29 0.31 -4.79
N VAL A 77 -3.04 0.73 -4.74
CA VAL A 77 -1.91 0.07 -5.41
C VAL A 77 -0.93 -0.54 -4.41
N HIS A 78 -0.05 -1.40 -4.90
CA HIS A 78 0.81 -2.26 -4.11
C HIS A 78 1.59 -1.52 -3.01
N PHE A 79 2.32 -0.45 -3.33
CA PHE A 79 3.12 0.29 -2.34
C PHE A 79 2.29 0.89 -1.19
N MET A 80 0.99 1.15 -1.41
CA MET A 80 0.09 1.65 -0.35
C MET A 80 -0.25 0.54 0.64
N ALA A 81 -0.52 -0.66 0.12
CA ALA A 81 -0.78 -1.83 0.96
C ALA A 81 0.48 -2.22 1.75
N GLU A 82 1.68 -2.15 1.15
CA GLU A 82 2.96 -2.36 1.85
C GLU A 82 3.10 -1.39 3.04
N VAL A 83 2.83 -0.10 2.82
CA VAL A 83 2.94 0.89 3.91
C VAL A 83 1.90 0.63 4.99
N ALA A 84 0.67 0.26 4.61
CA ALA A 84 -0.37 -0.11 5.56
C ALA A 84 0.05 -1.33 6.40
N ASP A 85 0.63 -2.34 5.78
CA ASP A 85 1.13 -3.54 6.46
C ASP A 85 2.27 -3.24 7.43
N ILE A 86 3.27 -2.44 6.99
CA ILE A 86 4.40 -2.02 7.82
C ILE A 86 3.94 -1.23 9.05
N MET A 87 2.91 -0.41 8.92
CA MET A 87 2.38 0.43 10.01
C MET A 87 1.36 -0.29 10.88
N SER A 88 0.86 -1.43 10.46
CA SER A 88 -0.16 -2.21 11.15
C SER A 88 0.41 -3.00 12.34
N LYS A 89 -0.47 -3.43 13.24
CA LYS A 89 -0.11 -4.28 14.38
C LYS A 89 0.19 -5.70 13.89
N PRO A 90 1.02 -6.49 14.60
CA PRO A 90 1.35 -7.87 14.21
C PRO A 90 0.14 -8.82 14.09
N SER A 91 -0.99 -8.48 14.73
CA SER A 91 -2.24 -9.23 14.64
C SER A 91 -3.09 -8.87 13.42
N GLN A 92 -2.77 -7.79 12.73
CA GLN A 92 -3.51 -7.28 11.58
C GLN A 92 -2.93 -7.81 10.28
N LYS A 93 -3.74 -7.86 9.24
CA LYS A 93 -3.36 -8.31 7.89
C LYS A 93 -3.82 -7.28 6.86
N ALA A 94 -2.88 -6.64 6.18
CA ALA A 94 -3.19 -5.81 5.04
C ALA A 94 -3.37 -6.67 3.78
N LEU A 95 -4.52 -6.55 3.15
CA LEU A 95 -4.92 -7.35 1.99
C LEU A 95 -5.09 -6.43 0.78
N LEU A 96 -4.40 -6.73 -0.31
CA LEU A 96 -4.56 -6.05 -1.59
C LEU A 96 -5.38 -6.94 -2.53
N PRO A 97 -6.56 -6.49 -2.99
CA PRO A 97 -7.44 -7.31 -3.85
C PRO A 97 -6.79 -7.75 -5.17
N ASP A 98 -5.90 -6.91 -5.72
CA ASP A 98 -5.13 -7.19 -6.92
C ASP A 98 -3.65 -6.90 -6.66
N LEU A 99 -2.85 -7.96 -6.50
CA LEU A 99 -1.40 -7.85 -6.29
C LEU A 99 -0.65 -7.26 -7.49
N ALA A 100 -1.24 -7.28 -8.68
CA ALA A 100 -0.69 -6.68 -9.89
C ALA A 100 -1.03 -5.19 -10.02
N ALA A 101 -1.81 -4.62 -9.10
CA ALA A 101 -2.13 -3.20 -9.09
C ALA A 101 -0.86 -2.37 -8.78
N GLY A 102 -0.13 -2.04 -9.84
CA GLY A 102 1.12 -1.26 -9.80
C GLY A 102 0.88 0.24 -9.97
N CYS A 103 1.98 0.98 -9.85
CA CYS A 103 2.03 2.42 -10.10
C CYS A 103 3.30 2.74 -10.88
N SER A 104 3.15 3.23 -12.11
CA SER A 104 4.30 3.55 -12.97
C SER A 104 5.28 4.53 -12.33
N MET A 105 4.80 5.42 -11.46
CA MET A 105 5.64 6.35 -10.71
C MET A 105 6.46 5.60 -9.64
N ALA A 106 5.85 4.68 -8.91
CA ALA A 106 6.54 3.87 -7.90
C ALA A 106 7.57 2.93 -8.55
N ASP A 107 7.30 2.45 -9.77
CA ASP A 107 8.13 1.50 -10.50
C ASP A 107 9.29 2.17 -11.28
N MET A 108 9.39 3.50 -11.30
CA MET A 108 10.47 4.23 -12.00
C MET A 108 11.85 3.93 -11.42
N ALA A 109 11.95 3.80 -10.12
CA ALA A 109 13.18 3.43 -9.43
C ALA A 109 13.03 2.04 -8.78
N ASN A 110 14.09 1.24 -8.86
CA ASN A 110 14.20 0.00 -8.11
C ASN A 110 15.49 -0.03 -7.30
N LEU A 111 15.50 -0.84 -6.25
CA LEU A 111 16.61 -0.90 -5.30
C LEU A 111 17.96 -1.19 -5.97
N SER A 112 18.00 -2.05 -7.00
CA SER A 112 19.25 -2.37 -7.71
C SER A 112 19.86 -1.15 -8.40
N LYS A 113 19.06 -0.34 -9.08
CA LYS A 113 19.52 0.90 -9.73
C LYS A 113 19.98 1.94 -8.69
N VAL A 114 19.24 2.06 -7.60
CA VAL A 114 19.55 3.00 -6.51
C VAL A 114 20.86 2.61 -5.84
N ASN A 115 21.04 1.32 -5.49
CA ASN A 115 22.30 0.84 -4.92
C ASN A 115 23.50 1.11 -5.84
N ARG A 116 23.34 0.87 -7.15
CA ARG A 116 24.43 1.17 -8.11
C ARG A 116 24.77 2.66 -8.14
N ALA A 117 23.77 3.52 -8.25
CA ALA A 117 24.00 4.97 -8.24
C ALA A 117 24.63 5.44 -6.92
N TRP A 118 24.20 4.86 -5.79
CA TRP A 118 24.79 5.17 -4.49
C TRP A 118 26.26 4.78 -4.41
N SER A 119 26.62 3.58 -4.87
CA SER A 119 28.01 3.14 -4.92
C SER A 119 28.88 4.01 -5.85
N GLU A 120 28.35 4.48 -6.95
CA GLU A 120 29.04 5.43 -7.84
C GLU A 120 29.29 6.78 -7.13
N LEU A 121 28.33 7.26 -6.34
CA LEU A 121 28.49 8.49 -5.53
C LEU A 121 29.54 8.31 -4.42
N GLU A 122 29.54 7.18 -3.74
CA GLU A 122 30.57 6.85 -2.72
C GLU A 122 31.99 6.86 -3.31
N ILE A 123 32.17 6.31 -4.52
CA ILE A 123 33.47 6.33 -5.21
C ILE A 123 33.92 7.75 -5.54
N VAL A 124 33.00 8.61 -5.99
CA VAL A 124 33.32 9.98 -6.45
C VAL A 124 33.54 10.91 -5.27
N LEU A 125 32.75 10.81 -4.22
CA LEU A 125 32.77 11.74 -3.08
C LEU A 125 33.68 11.28 -1.93
N GLY A 126 33.94 9.99 -1.83
CA GLY A 126 34.77 9.41 -0.78
C GLY A 126 34.28 9.77 0.62
N ASP A 127 35.22 10.05 1.52
CA ASP A 127 34.93 10.36 2.93
C ASP A 127 34.20 11.71 3.13
N GLU A 128 34.11 12.54 2.10
CA GLU A 128 33.40 13.84 2.12
C GLU A 128 31.90 13.69 1.79
N MET A 129 31.43 12.44 1.59
CA MET A 129 30.04 12.20 1.23
C MET A 129 29.09 12.62 2.33
N SER A 130 28.34 13.71 2.08
CA SER A 130 27.27 14.21 2.95
C SER A 130 25.97 14.31 2.16
N ILE A 131 25.37 13.13 1.90
CA ILE A 131 24.14 13.01 1.09
C ILE A 131 23.07 12.34 1.92
N THR A 132 21.92 12.98 2.03
CA THR A 132 20.72 12.40 2.63
C THR A 132 19.80 11.89 1.54
N PRO A 133 19.51 10.59 1.43
CA PRO A 133 18.59 10.07 0.44
C PRO A 133 17.14 10.43 0.81
N ILE A 134 16.39 10.86 -0.19
CA ILE A 134 14.97 11.21 -0.02
C ILE A 134 14.18 10.41 -1.05
N THR A 135 13.17 9.67 -0.59
CA THR A 135 12.22 9.00 -1.48
C THR A 135 10.80 9.52 -1.31
N TYR A 136 10.03 9.41 -2.37
CA TYR A 136 8.62 9.76 -2.36
C TYR A 136 7.79 8.64 -1.75
N ILE A 137 6.69 8.96 -1.08
CA ILE A 137 5.78 7.97 -0.48
C ILE A 137 5.30 6.92 -1.50
N ASN A 138 5.16 7.32 -2.77
CA ASN A 138 4.84 6.42 -3.87
C ASN A 138 6.10 5.70 -4.36
N SER A 139 6.68 4.88 -3.54
CA SER A 139 7.83 4.01 -3.83
C SER A 139 7.65 2.68 -3.10
N ALA A 140 8.36 1.65 -3.54
CA ALA A 140 8.36 0.35 -2.90
C ALA A 140 8.96 0.42 -1.48
N ALA A 141 8.61 -0.53 -0.63
CA ALA A 141 9.07 -0.59 0.77
C ALA A 141 10.59 -0.70 0.89
N ASP A 142 11.24 -1.42 -0.02
CA ASP A 142 12.69 -1.59 -0.06
C ASP A 142 13.45 -0.28 -0.30
N LEU A 143 12.90 0.64 -1.11
CA LEU A 143 13.47 1.98 -1.31
C LEU A 143 13.30 2.86 -0.06
N LYS A 144 12.20 2.69 0.66
CA LYS A 144 11.99 3.38 1.94
C LYS A 144 12.99 2.87 2.99
N ALA A 145 13.21 1.56 3.05
CA ALA A 145 14.20 0.94 3.91
C ALA A 145 15.62 1.44 3.58
N PHE A 146 15.99 1.49 2.28
CA PHE A 146 17.26 2.05 1.82
C PHE A 146 17.49 3.46 2.35
N CYS A 147 16.48 4.32 2.30
CA CYS A 147 16.56 5.67 2.84
C CYS A 147 16.72 5.66 4.36
N GLY A 148 15.90 4.86 5.07
CA GLY A 148 15.94 4.78 6.53
C GLY A 148 17.28 4.29 7.09
N GLU A 149 17.94 3.34 6.41
CA GLU A 149 19.28 2.84 6.76
C GLU A 149 20.40 3.89 6.64
N ARG A 150 20.12 5.02 5.97
CA ARG A 150 21.07 6.11 5.67
C ARG A 150 20.64 7.46 6.20
N ASP A 151 19.88 7.48 7.28
CA ASP A 151 19.30 8.68 7.90
C ASP A 151 18.50 9.54 6.90
N GLY A 152 17.94 8.88 5.88
CA GLY A 152 17.12 9.50 4.86
C GLY A 152 15.66 9.62 5.29
N ILE A 153 14.86 10.21 4.41
CA ILE A 153 13.44 10.49 4.70
C ILE A 153 12.52 10.04 3.57
N VAL A 154 11.27 9.78 3.95
CA VAL A 154 10.15 9.58 3.01
C VAL A 154 9.34 10.86 2.97
N CYS A 155 9.10 11.42 1.79
CA CYS A 155 8.35 12.66 1.62
C CYS A 155 7.04 12.46 0.86
N THR A 156 6.17 13.46 0.93
CA THR A 156 4.97 13.60 0.09
C THR A 156 5.10 14.84 -0.79
N LEU A 157 4.28 14.94 -1.84
CA LEU A 157 4.28 16.13 -2.72
C LEU A 157 3.97 17.43 -1.98
N SER A 158 3.25 17.39 -0.86
CA SER A 158 2.96 18.57 -0.04
C SER A 158 4.22 19.21 0.57
N LEU A 159 5.33 18.48 0.67
CA LEU A 159 6.61 19.03 1.15
C LEU A 159 7.36 19.84 0.07
N ILE A 160 6.98 19.72 -1.20
CA ILE A 160 7.60 20.50 -2.29
C ILE A 160 7.24 21.98 -2.18
N HIS A 161 6.19 22.30 -1.44
CA HIS A 161 5.71 23.68 -1.27
C HIS A 161 6.25 24.38 0.00
N ILE A 162 7.14 23.73 0.71
CA ILE A 162 7.87 24.33 1.84
C ILE A 162 9.20 24.87 1.34
#